data_bc6a71a05a86769db57c898c8d651305
#
_entry.id   bc6a71a05a86769db57c898c8d651305
#
_cell.length_a   1.000
_cell.length_b   1.000
_cell.length_c   1.000
_cell.angle_alpha   90.00
_cell.angle_beta   90.00
_cell.angle_gamma   90.00
#
_symmetry.space_group_name_H-M   'P 1'
#
loop_
_entity.id
_entity.type
_entity.pdbx_description
1 polymer ?
#
loop_
_entity_poly.entity_id
_entity_poly.type
_entity_poly.pdbx_seq_one_letter_code
_entity_poly.pdbx_strand_id
1 'polypeptide(L)'
;MSFSTKIKXPKTAENVIGYIPGKTDEXIVLSAHYDHIGYXNGEICNGADXDGSGTXALLEISKAFQKAYNNGNKPQRALLFLAVSGEEKGLFGSXFYTXXPXFPLSKTTTNLXIXMVGRKDTXHKNSNYIYLXGXNRISKELHKISEQXNNQHIQFNLDYXYNDXNXPNRFYERSDHYNFAKNGIPVIFYFGGLHEDYHQPTXDVXKIDFNKLEKVSXYVFLTAWELAYRKKAVKK
;
A
#
# COMPACT_ATOMS: atom_id res chain seq x y z
N MET A 1 23.76 6.96 -36.11
CA MET A 1 23.21 7.65 -34.94
C MET A 1 23.88 7.11 -33.71
N SER A 2 24.63 7.95 -32.96
CA SER A 2 25.31 7.50 -31.76
C SER A 2 24.57 8.00 -30.52
N PHE A 3 24.44 7.14 -29.52
CA PHE A 3 23.84 7.49 -28.23
C PHE A 3 24.94 7.47 -27.17
N SER A 4 25.01 8.50 -26.36
CA SER A 4 25.88 8.49 -25.18
C SER A 4 25.01 8.64 -23.93
N THR A 5 25.18 7.74 -22.99
CA THR A 5 24.49 7.79 -21.71
C THR A 5 25.50 8.16 -20.63
N LYS A 6 25.23 9.24 -19.91
CA LYS A 6 26.08 9.66 -18.80
C LYS A 6 25.45 9.10 -17.52
N ILE A 7 26.12 8.13 -16.91
CA ILE A 7 25.67 7.58 -15.64
C ILE A 7 26.12 8.54 -14.54
N LYS A 8 25.15 9.15 -13.87
CA LYS A 8 25.48 9.96 -12.69
C LYS A 8 25.75 9.04 -11.49
N UNK A 9 26.47 9.36 -10.75
CA UNK A 9 26.78 8.63 -9.68
C UNK A 9 25.57 8.20 -9.08
N PRO A 10 25.82 7.17 -8.43
CA PRO A 10 24.65 6.63 -7.75
C PRO A 10 24.25 7.45 -6.54
N LYS A 11 22.96 7.69 -6.40
CA LYS A 11 22.38 8.34 -5.23
C LYS A 11 21.81 7.28 -4.31
N THR A 12 22.03 7.43 -3.01
CA THR A 12 21.45 6.55 -2.02
C THR A 12 20.04 7.03 -1.63
N ALA A 13 19.17 6.08 -1.38
CA ALA A 13 17.86 6.33 -0.82
C ALA A 13 17.61 5.25 0.23
N GLU A 14 16.74 5.53 1.16
CA GLU A 14 16.46 4.58 2.23
C GLU A 14 14.99 4.17 2.23
N ASN A 15 14.74 2.93 2.59
CA ASN A 15 13.42 2.53 3.08
C ASN A 15 13.35 2.82 4.57
N VAL A 16 12.19 3.19 5.06
CA VAL A 16 11.98 3.45 6.49
C VAL A 16 11.07 2.36 7.04
N ILE A 17 11.48 1.77 8.15
CA ILE A 17 10.76 0.65 8.76
C ILE A 17 10.33 1.02 10.19
N GLY A 18 9.03 0.88 10.46
CA GLY A 18 8.49 0.87 11.82
C GLY A 18 8.08 -0.55 12.18
N TYR A 19 8.20 -0.93 13.46
CA TYR A 19 8.01 -2.31 13.85
C TYR A 19 7.30 -2.40 15.21
N ILE A 20 6.26 -3.23 15.27
CA ILE A 20 5.58 -3.59 16.52
C ILE A 20 5.67 -5.10 16.67
N PRO A 21 6.28 -5.62 17.76
CA PRO A 21 6.47 -7.06 17.90
C PRO A 21 5.15 -7.80 18.15
N GLY A 22 5.10 -9.05 17.72
CA GLY A 22 3.99 -9.94 17.98
C GLY A 22 4.38 -11.06 18.92
N LYS A 23 3.44 -11.94 19.19
CA LYS A 23 3.67 -13.13 20.05
C LYS A 23 4.38 -14.24 19.27
N THR A 24 4.33 -14.21 17.95
CA THR A 24 4.98 -15.20 17.08
C THR A 24 6.05 -14.54 16.24
N ASP A 25 6.75 -15.29 15.40
CA ASP A 25 7.76 -14.78 14.47
C ASP A 25 7.20 -14.45 13.09
N GLU A 26 5.89 -14.49 12.95
CA GLU A 26 5.24 -14.12 11.71
C GLU A 26 5.04 -12.59 11.62
N UNK A 27 4.94 -11.90 10.32
CA UNK A 27 4.91 -10.54 10.10
C UNK A 27 3.86 -10.24 9.09
N ILE A 28 3.17 -9.22 9.36
CA ILE A 28 2.35 -8.56 8.35
C ILE A 28 3.02 -7.26 7.95
N VAL A 29 3.12 -6.98 6.66
CA VAL A 29 3.75 -5.75 6.15
C VAL A 29 2.67 -4.82 5.60
N LEU A 30 2.58 -3.61 6.15
CA LEU A 30 1.82 -2.52 5.55
C LEU A 30 2.82 -1.61 4.86
N SER A 31 2.55 -1.20 3.61
CA SER A 31 3.53 -0.43 2.85
C SER A 31 2.88 0.69 2.03
N ALA A 32 3.68 1.72 1.80
CA ALA A 32 3.37 2.85 0.92
C ALA A 32 4.70 3.42 0.43
N HIS A 33 4.70 4.14 -0.70
CA HIS A 33 5.94 4.76 -1.15
C HIS A 33 5.95 6.25 -0.81
N TYR A 34 7.11 6.73 -0.38
CA TYR A 34 7.22 8.13 0.01
C TYR A 34 8.00 8.99 -0.98
N ASP A 35 8.47 8.38 -2.07
CA ASP A 35 9.08 9.12 -3.17
C ASP A 35 8.01 9.61 -4.15
N HIS A 36 8.40 10.55 -5.01
CA HIS A 36 7.60 10.98 -6.14
C HIS A 36 8.53 11.31 -7.31
N ILE A 37 7.96 11.73 -8.45
CA ILE A 37 8.71 11.95 -9.68
C ILE A 37 9.62 13.19 -9.62
N GLY A 38 9.36 14.15 -8.76
CA GLY A 38 10.17 15.38 -8.59
C GLY A 38 9.71 16.49 -9.51
N TYR A 39 10.33 16.55 -10.66
CA TYR A 39 10.02 17.63 -11.62
C TYR A 39 9.45 17.10 -12.92
N UNK A 40 8.47 17.78 -13.37
CA UNK A 40 7.97 17.49 -14.63
C UNK A 40 8.00 18.77 -15.43
N ASN A 41 8.63 18.88 -16.45
CA ASN A 41 8.71 20.06 -17.30
C ASN A 41 9.08 21.37 -16.56
N GLY A 42 9.99 21.25 -15.58
CA GLY A 42 10.46 22.40 -14.82
C GLY A 42 9.59 22.83 -13.67
N GLU A 43 8.47 22.15 -13.45
CA GLU A 43 7.60 22.41 -12.30
C GLU A 43 7.69 21.28 -11.29
N ILE A 44 7.53 21.61 -10.00
CA ILE A 44 7.57 20.62 -8.93
C ILE A 44 6.28 19.80 -8.94
N CYS A 45 6.42 18.47 -8.88
CA CYS A 45 5.31 17.56 -8.71
C CYS A 45 5.32 17.08 -7.25
N ASN A 46 4.34 17.51 -6.48
CA ASN A 46 4.31 17.28 -5.04
C ASN A 46 3.83 15.88 -4.64
N GLY A 47 3.02 15.24 -5.49
CA GLY A 47 2.59 13.86 -5.25
C GLY A 47 1.67 13.67 -4.06
N ALA A 48 0.77 14.64 -3.78
CA ALA A 48 -0.14 14.53 -2.64
C ALA A 48 -0.94 13.21 -2.66
N ASP A 49 -1.40 12.91 -3.72
CA ASP A 49 -2.09 11.61 -3.87
C ASP A 49 -1.20 10.66 -4.68
N UNK A 50 0.23 9.93 -4.58
CA UNK A 50 1.05 9.24 -5.16
C UNK A 50 2.22 9.60 -4.94
N ASP A 51 2.49 9.46 -3.66
CA ASP A 51 1.72 8.69 -2.69
C ASP A 51 1.76 9.32 -1.30
N GLY A 52 1.61 10.64 -1.24
CA GLY A 52 1.45 11.33 0.05
C GLY A 52 0.28 10.78 0.85
N SER A 53 -0.85 10.48 0.17
CA SER A 53 -2.03 9.96 0.83
C SER A 53 -1.77 8.58 1.46
N GLY A 54 -1.11 7.66 0.73
CA GLY A 54 -0.77 6.35 1.29
C GLY A 54 0.23 6.45 2.42
N THR A 55 1.23 7.28 2.27
CA THR A 55 2.24 7.53 3.32
C THR A 55 1.60 8.11 4.60
N UNK A 56 0.73 8.84 4.38
CA UNK A 56 0.09 9.36 5.42
C UNK A 56 -0.79 8.46 6.03
N ALA A 57 -1.50 7.70 5.46
CA ALA A 57 -2.28 6.62 6.00
C ALA A 57 -1.41 5.64 6.79
N LEU A 58 -0.30 5.24 6.22
CA LEU A 58 0.64 4.32 6.88
C LEU A 58 1.08 4.86 8.25
N LEU A 59 1.41 6.14 8.33
CA LEU A 59 1.86 6.76 9.58
C LEU A 59 0.74 6.77 10.62
N GLU A 60 -0.48 7.16 10.24
CA GLU A 60 -1.60 7.19 11.18
C GLU A 60 -1.99 5.78 11.65
N ILE A 61 -1.96 4.81 10.75
CA ILE A 61 -2.24 3.41 11.10
C ILE A 61 -1.17 2.90 12.09
N SER A 62 0.10 3.22 11.84
CA SER A 62 1.19 2.80 12.74
C SER A 62 1.02 3.39 14.14
N LYS A 63 0.61 4.66 14.21
CA LYS A 63 0.35 5.36 15.47
C LYS A 63 -0.81 4.68 16.22
N ALA A 64 -1.88 4.31 15.52
CA ALA A 64 -3.02 3.64 16.14
C ALA A 64 -2.63 2.28 16.70
N PHE A 65 -1.84 1.49 15.96
CA PHE A 65 -1.36 0.20 16.45
C PHE A 65 -0.41 0.35 17.63
N GLN A 66 0.47 1.36 17.60
CA GLN A 66 1.38 1.61 18.74
C GLN A 66 0.59 1.96 20.01
N LYS A 67 -0.48 2.77 19.85
CA LYS A 67 -1.36 3.10 20.98
C LYS A 67 -2.03 1.84 21.54
N ALA A 68 -2.56 0.99 20.67
CA ALA A 68 -3.18 -0.28 21.10
C ALA A 68 -2.17 -1.18 21.80
N TYR A 69 -0.96 -1.28 21.29
CA TYR A 69 0.11 -2.07 21.90
C TYR A 69 0.46 -1.54 23.28
N ASN A 70 0.61 -0.22 23.41
CA ASN A 70 0.92 0.41 24.69
C ASN A 70 -0.20 0.19 25.74
N ASN A 71 -1.44 0.00 25.27
CA ASN A 71 -2.59 -0.29 26.13
C ASN A 71 -2.76 -1.79 26.40
N GLY A 72 -1.77 -2.61 26.05
CA GLY A 72 -1.77 -4.03 26.37
C GLY A 72 -2.29 -4.96 25.29
N ASN A 73 -2.56 -4.45 24.08
CA ASN A 73 -3.09 -5.26 22.99
C ASN A 73 -1.97 -5.74 22.07
N LYS A 74 -1.22 -6.75 22.52
CA LYS A 74 -0.12 -7.31 21.73
C LYS A 74 -0.67 -8.24 20.65
N PRO A 75 -0.29 -8.05 19.37
CA PRO A 75 -0.81 -8.91 18.30
C PRO A 75 -0.16 -10.28 18.30
N GLN A 76 -0.79 -11.24 17.63
CA GLN A 76 -0.19 -12.56 17.39
C GLN A 76 1.00 -12.42 16.42
N ARG A 77 0.82 -11.66 15.33
CA ARG A 77 1.86 -11.43 14.33
C ARG A 77 2.39 -10.02 14.45
N ALA A 78 3.69 -9.85 14.27
CA ALA A 78 4.31 -8.53 14.26
C ALA A 78 3.74 -7.69 13.12
N LEU A 79 3.78 -6.38 13.31
CA LEU A 79 3.36 -5.41 12.30
C LEU A 79 4.60 -4.65 11.84
N LEU A 80 4.87 -4.69 10.54
CA LEU A 80 5.96 -3.96 9.91
C LEU A 80 5.37 -2.87 9.04
N PHE A 81 5.72 -1.63 9.32
CA PHE A 81 5.27 -0.46 8.55
C PHE A 81 6.44 -0.06 7.67
N LEU A 82 6.30 -0.22 6.35
CA LEU A 82 7.40 -0.10 5.40
C LEU A 82 7.12 1.05 4.44
N ALA A 83 7.80 2.18 4.65
CA ALA A 83 7.77 3.28 3.69
C ALA A 83 8.93 3.09 2.73
N VAL A 84 8.64 2.87 1.45
CA VAL A 84 9.66 2.55 0.45
C VAL A 84 9.96 3.74 -0.42
N SER A 85 11.17 3.78 -0.95
CA SER A 85 11.62 4.79 -1.90
C SER A 85 11.86 4.18 -3.27
N GLY A 86 11.79 5.02 -4.32
CA GLY A 86 12.10 4.59 -5.68
C GLY A 86 11.03 3.78 -6.37
N GLU A 87 9.78 3.89 -5.92
CA GLU A 87 8.64 3.25 -6.59
C GLU A 87 8.50 3.80 -8.00
N GLU A 88 8.59 5.12 -8.15
CA GLU A 88 8.42 5.83 -9.42
C GLU A 88 9.55 5.53 -10.41
N LYS A 89 10.62 4.92 -9.97
CA LYS A 89 11.78 4.59 -10.80
C LYS A 89 11.89 3.09 -11.13
N GLY A 90 10.89 2.31 -10.73
CA GLY A 90 10.84 0.88 -11.03
C GLY A 90 10.74 -0.01 -9.80
N LEU A 91 10.02 0.43 -8.77
CA LEU A 91 9.76 -0.35 -7.57
C LEU A 91 11.05 -0.72 -6.82
N PHE A 92 12.04 0.19 -6.82
CA PHE A 92 13.39 -0.14 -6.33
C PHE A 92 13.38 -0.46 -4.82
N GLY A 93 12.65 0.32 -4.02
CA GLY A 93 12.63 0.14 -2.57
C GLY A 93 12.05 -1.21 -2.15
N SER A 94 10.94 -1.57 -2.72
CA SER A 94 10.38 -2.90 -2.47
C SER A 94 11.20 -4.03 -3.11
N UNK A 95 11.82 -3.78 -4.13
CA UNK A 95 12.66 -4.65 -4.68
C UNK A 95 13.78 -4.94 -3.87
N PHE A 96 14.33 -3.88 -3.21
CA PHE A 96 15.44 -4.00 -2.27
C PHE A 96 14.99 -4.72 -0.99
N TYR A 97 13.87 -4.34 -0.43
CA TYR A 97 13.35 -4.99 0.79
C TYR A 97 13.14 -6.49 0.57
N THR A 98 12.52 -6.88 -0.49
CA THR A 98 12.25 -8.30 -0.75
C THR A 98 13.52 -9.10 -1.12
N UNK A 99 14.59 -8.40 -1.47
CA UNK A 99 15.80 -8.99 -1.73
C UNK A 99 16.66 -9.12 -0.57
N UNK A 100 16.52 -8.33 0.56
CA UNK A 100 17.12 -8.29 1.63
C UNK A 100 16.28 -8.00 2.59
N PRO A 101 15.31 -8.84 3.02
CA PRO A 101 14.33 -8.46 4.03
C PRO A 101 14.89 -8.44 5.47
N UNK A 102 14.33 -7.60 5.92
CA UNK A 102 14.64 -7.44 7.21
C UNK A 102 14.20 -8.53 8.01
N PHE A 103 13.03 -9.07 7.82
CA PHE A 103 12.46 -10.27 8.42
C PHE A 103 12.23 -11.31 7.31
N PRO A 104 12.36 -12.60 7.59
CA PRO A 104 12.26 -13.60 6.51
C PRO A 104 10.94 -13.53 5.75
N LEU A 105 11.00 -13.59 4.41
CA LEU A 105 9.78 -13.61 3.60
C LEU A 105 8.92 -14.84 3.89
N SER A 106 9.54 -15.96 4.30
CA SER A 106 8.80 -17.16 4.71
C SER A 106 7.90 -16.93 5.93
N LYS A 107 8.17 -15.89 6.70
CA LYS A 107 7.37 -15.49 7.88
C LYS A 107 6.46 -14.31 7.60
N THR A 108 6.53 -13.72 6.43
CA THR A 108 5.66 -12.62 6.01
C THR A 108 4.38 -13.21 5.45
N THR A 109 3.28 -13.00 6.15
CA THR A 109 2.02 -13.68 5.81
C THR A 109 1.14 -12.89 4.86
N THR A 110 1.29 -11.55 4.85
CA THR A 110 0.45 -10.65 4.02
C THR A 110 1.19 -9.34 3.82
N ASN A 111 0.97 -8.69 2.65
CA ASN A 111 1.33 -7.29 2.42
C ASN A 111 0.07 -6.50 2.04
N LEU A 112 -0.10 -5.38 2.69
CA LEU A 112 -1.17 -4.42 2.39
C LEU A 112 -0.55 -3.13 1.85
N UNK A 113 -0.55 -2.68 0.44
CA UNK A 113 0.02 -1.66 -0.22
C UNK A 113 -0.99 -0.64 -0.42
N ILE A 114 -0.77 0.48 0.17
CA ILE A 114 -1.69 1.64 0.10
C ILE A 114 -1.16 2.67 -0.91
N UNK A 115 -1.74 2.93 -2.04
CA UNK A 115 -1.28 3.76 -3.02
C UNK A 115 -2.38 4.63 -3.52
N MET A 116 -2.31 5.89 -3.45
CA MET A 116 -3.24 6.85 -4.07
C MET A 116 -4.68 6.68 -3.57
N VAL A 117 -4.89 6.98 -2.30
CA VAL A 117 -6.20 6.72 -1.66
C VAL A 117 -6.90 8.01 -1.20
N GLY A 118 -6.42 9.17 -1.68
CA GLY A 118 -6.94 10.47 -1.29
C GLY A 118 -7.78 11.19 -2.33
N ARG A 119 -8.15 10.54 -3.44
CA ARG A 119 -8.90 11.19 -4.51
C ARG A 119 -9.98 10.28 -5.07
N LYS A 120 -10.93 10.88 -5.75
CA LYS A 120 -11.95 10.18 -6.55
C LYS A 120 -11.48 10.17 -8.01
N ASP A 121 -11.70 9.04 -8.69
CA ASP A 121 -11.45 8.96 -10.15
C ASP A 121 -12.67 9.41 -10.95
N THR A 122 -12.59 9.39 -12.22
CA THR A 122 -13.69 9.77 -13.11
C THR A 122 -14.72 8.65 -13.36
N UNK A 123 -14.31 7.59 -12.93
CA UNK A 123 -15.09 6.49 -13.08
C UNK A 123 -16.24 6.42 -12.18
N HIS A 124 -16.14 6.93 -10.98
CA HIS A 124 -17.14 6.84 -9.93
C HIS A 124 -17.88 8.16 -9.72
N LYS A 125 -19.16 8.10 -9.38
CA LYS A 125 -19.98 9.29 -9.14
C LYS A 125 -19.61 9.98 -7.83
N ASN A 126 -19.23 9.20 -6.79
CA ASN A 126 -18.85 9.74 -5.48
C ASN A 126 -17.63 9.00 -4.93
N SER A 127 -17.16 9.43 -3.77
CA SER A 127 -15.91 8.92 -3.17
C SER A 127 -16.10 7.60 -2.40
N ASN A 128 -17.31 7.08 -2.29
CA ASN A 128 -17.57 5.90 -1.44
C ASN A 128 -17.25 4.59 -2.16
N TYR A 129 -16.02 4.48 -2.63
CA TYR A 129 -15.50 3.26 -3.26
C TYR A 129 -14.01 3.12 -2.98
N ILE A 130 -13.51 1.92 -3.20
CA ILE A 130 -12.07 1.65 -3.26
C ILE A 130 -11.85 0.49 -4.23
N TYR A 131 -10.81 0.56 -5.07
CA TYR A 131 -10.35 -0.58 -5.85
C TYR A 131 -9.48 -1.46 -4.97
N LEU A 132 -9.71 -2.76 -5.09
CA LEU A 132 -8.85 -3.75 -4.45
C LEU A 132 -8.22 -4.65 -5.51
N UNK A 133 -6.96 -4.66 -5.67
CA UNK A 133 -6.26 -5.44 -6.55
C UNK A 133 -5.55 -6.46 -5.81
N GLY A 134 -5.58 -7.74 -6.12
CA GLY A 134 -4.86 -8.87 -5.55
C GLY A 134 -5.59 -9.67 -4.44
N UNK A 135 -6.57 -9.11 -4.02
CA UNK A 135 -7.26 -9.58 -3.02
C UNK A 135 -7.42 -11.01 -2.96
N ASN A 136 -7.68 -11.72 -4.03
CA ASN A 136 -7.96 -13.16 -4.03
C ASN A 136 -7.00 -13.98 -4.91
N ARG A 137 -5.94 -13.37 -5.39
CA ARG A 137 -5.06 -14.05 -6.35
C ARG A 137 -4.23 -15.14 -5.71
N ILE A 138 -3.85 -14.98 -4.45
CA ILE A 138 -3.05 -15.96 -3.72
C ILE A 138 -3.85 -16.57 -2.57
N SER A 139 -4.68 -15.77 -1.90
CA SER A 139 -5.45 -16.24 -0.74
C SER A 139 -6.91 -15.85 -0.85
N LYS A 140 -7.78 -16.83 -0.97
CA LYS A 140 -9.24 -16.62 -0.92
C LYS A 140 -9.69 -16.20 0.48
N GLU A 141 -8.98 -16.66 1.51
CA GLU A 141 -9.29 -16.29 2.90
C GLU A 141 -9.02 -14.80 3.14
N LEU A 142 -7.93 -14.27 2.60
CA LEU A 142 -7.63 -12.83 2.68
C LEU A 142 -8.78 -12.00 2.08
N HIS A 143 -9.28 -12.43 0.91
CA HIS A 143 -10.40 -11.77 0.24
C HIS A 143 -11.65 -11.75 1.15
N LYS A 144 -11.99 -12.89 1.77
CA LYS A 144 -13.15 -12.98 2.67
C LYS A 144 -13.00 -12.06 3.88
N ILE A 145 -11.81 -12.03 4.48
CA ILE A 145 -11.55 -11.16 5.63
C ILE A 145 -11.74 -9.69 5.24
N SER A 146 -11.20 -9.30 4.10
CA SER A 146 -11.31 -7.93 3.58
C SER A 146 -12.78 -7.55 3.36
N GLU A 147 -13.57 -8.43 2.75
CA GLU A 147 -15.00 -8.18 2.52
C GLU A 147 -15.78 -8.09 3.83
N GLN A 148 -15.51 -8.96 4.78
CA GLN A 148 -16.14 -8.88 6.09
C GLN A 148 -15.85 -7.55 6.81
N UNK A 149 -14.62 -7.12 6.73
CA UNK A 149 -14.27 -5.99 7.31
C UNK A 149 -14.99 -4.86 6.75
N ASN A 150 -15.18 -4.85 5.51
CA ASN A 150 -15.92 -3.82 4.81
C ASN A 150 -17.43 -3.86 5.13
N ASN A 151 -18.02 -5.02 5.02
CA ASN A 151 -19.47 -5.17 5.22
C ASN A 151 -19.90 -4.81 6.64
N GLN A 152 -19.09 -5.13 7.62
CA GLN A 152 -19.43 -4.92 9.04
C GLN A 152 -19.17 -3.48 9.50
N HIS A 153 -18.17 -2.80 8.96
CA HIS A 153 -17.66 -1.57 9.58
C HIS A 153 -17.54 -0.37 8.65
N ILE A 154 -17.22 -0.58 7.37
CA ILE A 154 -16.78 0.51 6.49
C ILE A 154 -17.84 0.84 5.42
N GLN A 155 -18.32 -0.17 4.72
CA GLN A 155 -19.40 -0.06 3.71
C GLN A 155 -19.00 0.76 2.47
N PHE A 156 -17.75 0.59 2.00
CA PHE A 156 -17.37 1.03 0.65
C PHE A 156 -18.05 0.16 -0.40
N ASN A 157 -18.26 0.72 -1.58
CA ASN A 157 -18.43 -0.06 -2.80
C ASN A 157 -17.06 -0.58 -3.19
N LEU A 158 -16.82 -1.88 -3.02
CA LEU A 158 -15.54 -2.50 -3.40
C LEU A 158 -15.55 -2.74 -4.90
N ASP A 159 -14.54 -2.20 -5.60
CA ASP A 159 -14.44 -2.30 -7.05
C ASP A 159 -13.27 -3.19 -7.41
N TYR A 160 -13.57 -4.26 -8.11
CA TYR A 160 -12.59 -5.25 -8.51
C TYR A 160 -12.17 -5.15 -9.99
N UNK A 161 -12.44 -4.11 -10.59
CA UNK A 161 -12.14 -3.92 -11.89
C UNK A 161 -10.78 -4.17 -12.29
N TYR A 162 -9.92 -3.65 -11.49
CA TYR A 162 -8.51 -3.77 -11.80
C TYR A 162 -7.89 -5.07 -11.28
N ASN A 163 -8.64 -5.86 -10.59
CA ASN A 163 -8.19 -7.18 -10.15
C ASN A 163 -8.26 -8.23 -11.27
N ASP A 164 -8.95 -7.94 -12.35
CA ASP A 164 -9.04 -8.85 -13.50
C ASP A 164 -7.69 -8.96 -14.20
N UNK A 165 -7.32 -9.95 -14.35
CA UNK A 165 -6.14 -10.26 -14.99
C UNK A 165 -6.01 -9.82 -16.35
N ASN A 166 -7.14 -9.72 -17.00
CA ASN A 166 -7.19 -9.23 -18.38
C ASN A 166 -7.29 -7.71 -18.51
N UNK A 167 -7.34 -6.87 -17.47
CA UNK A 167 -7.38 -5.63 -17.51
C UNK A 167 -6.22 -5.18 -18.18
N PRO A 168 -6.28 -4.37 -19.16
CA PRO A 168 -5.09 -3.89 -19.86
C PRO A 168 -4.19 -2.96 -19.04
N ASN A 169 -4.73 -2.34 -17.99
CA ASN A 169 -3.95 -1.45 -17.11
C ASN A 169 -2.88 -2.20 -16.32
N ARG A 170 -3.08 -3.45 -16.03
CA ARG A 170 -2.13 -4.32 -15.32
C ARG A 170 -1.65 -3.72 -13.99
N PHE A 171 -2.56 -3.10 -13.24
CA PHE A 171 -2.20 -2.45 -11.97
C PHE A 171 -1.64 -3.43 -10.94
N TYR A 172 -1.98 -4.73 -11.05
CA TYR A 172 -1.43 -5.74 -10.15
C TYR A 172 0.11 -5.76 -10.18
N GLU A 173 0.73 -5.44 -11.32
CA GLU A 173 2.18 -5.44 -11.45
C GLU A 173 2.82 -4.05 -11.30
N ARG A 174 2.04 -3.02 -10.98
CA ARG A 174 2.51 -1.63 -11.12
C ARG A 174 2.80 -0.90 -9.82
N SER A 175 2.75 -1.58 -8.67
CA SER A 175 3.21 -0.94 -7.45
C SER A 175 3.90 -1.95 -6.53
N ASP A 176 4.29 -1.51 -5.36
CA ASP A 176 5.25 -2.20 -4.49
C ASP A 176 4.75 -3.55 -3.95
N HIS A 177 3.43 -3.76 -3.89
CA HIS A 177 2.87 -5.05 -3.50
C HIS A 177 3.33 -6.18 -4.42
N TYR A 178 3.64 -5.85 -5.70
CA TYR A 178 4.01 -6.88 -6.67
C TYR A 178 5.29 -7.61 -6.26
N ASN A 179 6.25 -6.91 -5.67
CA ASN A 179 7.48 -7.56 -5.20
C ASN A 179 7.21 -8.57 -4.09
N PHE A 180 6.15 -8.38 -3.30
CA PHE A 180 5.70 -9.39 -2.35
C PHE A 180 4.93 -10.51 -3.04
N ALA A 181 4.01 -10.16 -3.92
CA ALA A 181 3.13 -11.13 -4.60
C ALA A 181 3.95 -12.14 -5.42
N LYS A 182 4.98 -11.68 -6.15
CA LYS A 182 5.80 -12.60 -6.96
C LYS A 182 6.64 -13.54 -6.11
N ASN A 183 6.77 -13.28 -4.82
CA ASN A 183 7.38 -14.19 -3.85
C ASN A 183 6.34 -15.06 -3.13
N GLY A 184 5.10 -15.09 -3.62
CA GLY A 184 4.06 -15.96 -3.10
C GLY A 184 3.38 -15.45 -1.84
N ILE A 185 3.52 -14.16 -1.52
CA ILE A 185 2.91 -13.56 -0.33
C ILE A 185 1.56 -12.95 -0.74
N PRO A 186 0.47 -13.33 -0.05
CA PRO A 186 -0.84 -12.72 -0.32
C PRO A 186 -0.80 -11.20 -0.14
N VAL A 187 -1.43 -10.46 -1.06
CA VAL A 187 -1.39 -8.99 -1.04
C VAL A 187 -2.79 -8.41 -1.22
N ILE A 188 -3.00 -7.22 -0.69
CA ILE A 188 -4.07 -6.33 -1.13
C ILE A 188 -3.44 -5.00 -1.53
N PHE A 189 -3.75 -4.54 -2.73
CA PHE A 189 -3.42 -3.19 -3.19
C PHE A 189 -4.69 -2.35 -3.08
N TYR A 190 -4.70 -1.41 -2.16
CA TYR A 190 -5.78 -0.43 -1.97
C TYR A 190 -5.49 0.76 -2.85
N PHE A 191 -6.42 1.08 -3.79
CA PHE A 191 -6.14 2.05 -4.85
C PHE A 191 -7.39 2.90 -5.12
N GLY A 192 -7.22 4.21 -5.17
CA GLY A 192 -8.32 5.14 -5.46
C GLY A 192 -8.62 5.34 -6.94
N GLY A 193 -7.73 4.88 -7.81
CA GLY A 193 -7.88 5.11 -9.26
C GLY A 193 -7.08 6.30 -9.74
N LEU A 194 -7.08 6.51 -11.05
CA LEU A 194 -6.37 7.62 -11.67
C LEU A 194 -7.29 8.83 -11.82
N HIS A 195 -6.70 10.02 -11.74
CA HIS A 195 -7.40 11.28 -11.91
C HIS A 195 -6.53 12.24 -12.74
N GLU A 196 -7.09 13.40 -13.10
CA GLU A 196 -6.45 14.35 -14.00
C GLU A 196 -5.12 14.92 -13.48
N ASP A 197 -4.90 14.88 -12.18
CA ASP A 197 -3.66 15.39 -11.58
C ASP A 197 -2.56 14.34 -11.45
N TYR A 198 -2.80 13.11 -11.88
CA TYR A 198 -1.82 12.01 -11.78
C TYR A 198 -0.51 12.40 -12.50
N HIS A 199 0.60 12.35 -11.78
CA HIS A 199 1.93 12.73 -12.29
C HIS A 199 1.99 14.17 -12.84
N GLN A 200 1.16 15.07 -12.30
CA GLN A 200 1.12 16.46 -12.71
C GLN A 200 1.55 17.40 -11.57
N PRO A 201 2.05 18.60 -11.89
CA PRO A 201 2.35 19.60 -10.86
C PRO A 201 1.13 20.04 -10.04
N THR A 202 -0.07 19.76 -10.48
CA THR A 202 -1.34 20.13 -9.86
C THR A 202 -1.84 19.16 -8.76
N UNK A 203 -1.30 18.10 -8.40
CA UNK A 203 -1.59 17.21 -7.47
C UNK A 203 -1.27 17.66 -6.19
N ASP A 204 -1.96 18.53 -5.64
CA ASP A 204 -1.64 19.26 -4.40
C ASP A 204 -2.59 18.88 -3.27
N VAL A 205 -2.12 19.14 -2.08
CA VAL A 205 -2.87 18.81 -0.85
C VAL A 205 -4.29 19.41 -0.85
N UNK A 206 -4.36 20.23 -1.48
CA UNK A 206 -5.51 20.87 -1.59
C UNK A 206 -6.61 20.23 -2.24
N LYS A 207 -6.27 19.30 -2.87
CA LYS A 207 -7.27 18.52 -3.60
C LYS A 207 -7.60 17.19 -2.94
N ILE A 208 -6.98 16.86 -1.83
CA ILE A 208 -7.20 15.60 -1.13
C ILE A 208 -8.60 15.58 -0.50
N ASP A 209 -9.32 14.48 -0.74
CA ASP A 209 -10.56 14.16 -0.04
C ASP A 209 -10.18 13.50 1.29
N PHE A 210 -10.06 14.30 2.34
CA PHE A 210 -9.62 13.79 3.64
C PHE A 210 -10.65 12.84 4.28
N ASN A 211 -11.93 12.99 3.95
CA ASN A 211 -12.95 12.04 4.44
C ASN A 211 -12.73 10.65 3.82
N LYS A 212 -12.44 10.60 2.53
CA LYS A 212 -12.11 9.33 1.88
C LYS A 212 -10.82 8.75 2.46
N LEU A 213 -9.79 9.57 2.61
CA LEU A 213 -8.50 9.12 3.12
C LEU A 213 -8.64 8.52 4.53
N GLU A 214 -9.40 9.19 5.41
CA GLU A 214 -9.68 8.67 6.75
C GLU A 214 -10.41 7.33 6.68
N LYS A 215 -11.43 7.23 5.83
CA LYS A 215 -12.22 6.01 5.70
C LYS A 215 -11.39 4.84 5.17
N VAL A 216 -10.54 5.08 4.17
CA VAL A 216 -9.61 4.04 3.68
C VAL A 216 -8.65 3.64 4.79
N SER A 217 -8.10 4.60 5.51
CA SER A 217 -7.19 4.28 6.62
C SER A 217 -7.86 3.37 7.69
N UNK A 218 -9.06 3.58 7.88
CA UNK A 218 -9.72 2.84 8.67
C UNK A 218 -9.93 1.55 8.21
N TYR A 219 -10.28 1.32 7.03
CA TYR A 219 -10.45 0.01 6.39
C TYR A 219 -9.17 -0.82 6.45
N VAL A 220 -8.06 -0.22 6.06
CA VAL A 220 -6.75 -0.88 6.13
C VAL A 220 -6.42 -1.27 7.57
N PHE A 221 -6.65 -0.36 8.51
CA PHE A 221 -6.39 -0.64 9.94
C PHE A 221 -7.20 -1.86 10.43
N LEU A 222 -8.49 -1.90 10.12
CA LEU A 222 -9.35 -3.00 10.59
C LEU A 222 -8.96 -4.32 9.93
N THR A 223 -8.62 -4.30 8.64
CA THR A 223 -8.15 -5.50 7.96
C THR A 223 -6.83 -5.99 8.59
N ALA A 224 -5.89 -5.08 8.80
CA ALA A 224 -4.62 -5.41 9.43
C ALA A 224 -4.82 -5.92 10.86
N TRP A 225 -5.75 -5.33 11.62
CA TRP A 225 -6.09 -5.80 12.96
C TRP A 225 -6.53 -7.25 12.92
N GLU A 226 -7.49 -7.57 12.07
CA GLU A 226 -7.96 -8.97 11.96
C GLU A 226 -6.82 -9.91 11.60
N LEU A 227 -5.99 -9.53 10.62
CA LEU A 227 -4.86 -10.36 10.18
C LEU A 227 -3.81 -10.55 11.28
N ALA A 228 -3.54 -9.49 12.06
CA ALA A 228 -2.49 -9.51 13.08
C ALA A 228 -2.94 -10.20 14.36
N TYR A 229 -4.22 -10.10 14.73
CA TYR A 229 -4.70 -10.59 16.04
C TYR A 229 -5.37 -11.95 15.96
N ARG A 230 -5.78 -12.42 14.78
CA ARG A 230 -6.40 -13.75 14.64
C ARG A 230 -5.40 -14.86 14.99
N LYS A 231 -5.94 -16.02 15.40
CA LYS A 231 -5.11 -17.13 15.91
C LYS A 231 -4.15 -17.65 14.83
N LYS A 232 -4.65 -17.90 13.60
CA LYS A 232 -3.83 -18.46 12.52
C LYS A 232 -3.67 -17.45 11.39
N ALA A 233 -2.51 -17.50 10.70
CA ALA A 233 -2.28 -16.73 9.49
C ALA A 233 -3.26 -17.14 8.39
N VAL A 234 -3.47 -16.26 7.43
CA VAL A 234 -4.34 -16.58 6.28
C VAL A 234 -3.74 -17.74 5.47
N LYS A 235 -4.62 -18.57 4.96
CA LYS A 235 -4.23 -19.66 4.06
C LYS A 235 -3.99 -19.11 2.66
N LYS A 236 -2.97 -19.65 1.98
CA LYS A 236 -2.71 -19.36 0.57
C LYS A 236 -3.67 -20.13 -0.33
#